data_c234eed9b1035135c86df6d238116e1e
#
_entry.id   c234eed9b1035135c86df6d238116e1e
#
_cell.length_a   1.000
_cell.length_b   1.000
_cell.length_c   1.000
_cell.angle_alpha   90.00
_cell.angle_beta   90.00
_cell.angle_gamma   90.00
#
_symmetry.space_group_name_H-M   'P 1'
#
loop_
_entity.id
_entity.type
_entity.pdbx_description
1 polymer ?
#
loop_
_entity_poly.entity_id
_entity_poly.type
_entity_poly.pdbx_seq_one_letter_code
_entity_poly.pdbx_strand_id
1 'polypeptide(L)'
;MTILIIFALFAVILGSIIGFGYVFFVRPKNLLRQLEKMTTSTPTEDPFSPVTAGGWTVVSSLQWLGEKMPLSPEDSSFTRKELAAAGYRADNAVAVFLSIRITLAAVVALLAFSFRSQLVENNMLGLLVVGVLAAAAYFLVGFGLSHRVDARREKLRLSLPDGLDLLVVCVEAGQGIDQAIRVVSRELQLTHRDLSEELALASMEMRAGTTRAEALTHMAERTGEAEMKKLVSVLVQTDRFGTSVGEALRTHGEYLRVRRSQDAEERAGKVGVKLIFPIFFGIMPSIMVVSAGPGMLMLFRQLGAITNDMK
;
A
#
# COMPACT_ATOMS: atom_id res chain seq x y z
N MET A 1 19.52 -26.81 -20.86
CA MET A 1 18.09 -26.57 -21.11
C MET A 1 17.36 -26.15 -19.83
N THR A 2 17.54 -26.80 -18.68
CA THR A 2 16.89 -26.48 -17.39
C THR A 2 17.14 -25.04 -16.90
N ILE A 3 18.36 -24.52 -17.02
CA ILE A 3 18.71 -23.15 -16.62
C ILE A 3 17.96 -22.09 -17.46
N LEU A 4 17.82 -22.32 -18.77
CA LEU A 4 17.12 -21.43 -19.68
C LEU A 4 15.60 -21.38 -19.39
N ILE A 5 15.04 -22.48 -18.94
CA ILE A 5 13.64 -22.64 -18.55
C ILE A 5 13.37 -21.94 -17.21
N ILE A 6 14.26 -22.10 -16.22
CA ILE A 6 14.18 -21.39 -14.93
C ILE A 6 14.27 -19.87 -15.17
N PHE A 7 15.14 -19.45 -16.09
CA PHE A 7 15.30 -18.04 -16.44
C PHE A 7 14.05 -17.49 -17.17
N ALA A 8 13.45 -18.27 -18.09
CA ALA A 8 12.20 -17.91 -18.75
C ALA A 8 11.04 -17.82 -17.78
N LEU A 9 10.91 -18.77 -16.86
CA LEU A 9 9.88 -18.76 -15.80
C LEU A 9 10.07 -17.56 -14.86
N PHE A 10 11.31 -17.29 -14.48
CA PHE A 10 11.65 -16.10 -13.68
C PHE A 10 11.36 -14.81 -14.43
N ALA A 11 11.70 -14.72 -15.73
CA ALA A 11 11.41 -13.54 -16.56
C ALA A 11 9.91 -13.30 -16.73
N VAL A 12 9.09 -14.35 -16.87
CA VAL A 12 7.63 -14.24 -16.96
C VAL A 12 7.01 -13.84 -15.63
N ILE A 13 7.49 -14.39 -14.50
CA ILE A 13 7.05 -13.97 -13.16
C ILE A 13 7.46 -12.51 -12.93
N LEU A 14 8.69 -12.14 -13.27
CA LEU A 14 9.19 -10.76 -13.15
C LEU A 14 8.43 -9.81 -14.09
N GLY A 15 8.19 -10.21 -15.34
CA GLY A 15 7.39 -9.46 -16.31
C GLY A 15 5.94 -9.29 -15.87
N SER A 16 5.35 -10.31 -15.24
CA SER A 16 4.01 -10.27 -14.68
C SER A 16 3.95 -9.35 -13.45
N ILE A 17 4.96 -9.37 -12.58
CA ILE A 17 5.09 -8.46 -11.43
C ILE A 17 5.30 -7.02 -11.91
N ILE A 18 6.14 -6.80 -12.91
CA ILE A 18 6.40 -5.47 -13.50
C ILE A 18 5.16 -4.97 -14.25
N GLY A 19 4.50 -5.82 -15.05
CA GLY A 19 3.27 -5.49 -15.75
C GLY A 19 2.13 -5.16 -14.79
N PHE A 20 1.98 -5.94 -13.72
CA PHE A 20 1.06 -5.66 -12.62
C PHE A 20 1.44 -4.36 -11.91
N GLY A 21 2.72 -4.16 -11.58
CA GLY A 21 3.24 -2.92 -11.02
C GLY A 21 2.95 -1.72 -11.90
N TYR A 22 3.13 -1.84 -13.21
CA TYR A 22 2.88 -0.77 -14.17
C TYR A 22 1.38 -0.42 -14.28
N VAL A 23 0.50 -1.39 -14.42
CA VAL A 23 -0.97 -1.20 -14.45
C VAL A 23 -1.47 -0.64 -13.12
N PHE A 24 -0.90 -1.11 -12.02
CA PHE A 24 -1.25 -0.66 -10.67
C PHE A 24 -0.57 0.67 -10.29
N PHE A 25 0.56 1.01 -10.92
CA PHE A 25 1.32 2.25 -10.66
C PHE A 25 0.81 3.43 -11.49
N VAL A 26 0.24 3.19 -12.65
CA VAL A 26 -0.40 4.24 -13.46
C VAL A 26 -1.72 4.62 -12.79
N ARG A 27 -1.65 5.52 -11.81
CA ARG A 27 -2.84 6.14 -11.22
C ARG A 27 -3.66 6.80 -12.33
N PRO A 28 -4.97 6.61 -12.37
CA PRO A 28 -5.81 7.45 -13.22
C PRO A 28 -5.69 8.90 -12.73
N LYS A 29 -4.96 9.71 -13.48
CA LYS A 29 -4.71 11.15 -13.21
C LYS A 29 -5.99 12.02 -13.32
N ASN A 30 -7.16 11.43 -13.42
CA ASN A 30 -8.33 12.08 -13.98
C ASN A 30 -9.31 12.66 -12.96
N LEU A 31 -9.19 12.35 -11.65
CA LEU A 31 -10.16 12.88 -10.66
C LEU A 31 -10.05 14.39 -10.50
N LEU A 32 -8.83 14.92 -10.42
CA LEU A 32 -8.65 16.38 -10.31
C LEU A 32 -9.06 17.13 -11.59
N ARG A 33 -8.79 16.55 -12.78
CA ARG A 33 -9.30 17.09 -14.05
C ARG A 33 -10.82 17.04 -14.19
N GLN A 34 -11.48 16.03 -13.61
CA GLN A 34 -12.93 15.98 -13.54
C GLN A 34 -13.49 17.03 -12.56
N LEU A 35 -12.80 17.23 -11.44
CA LEU A 35 -13.16 18.27 -10.46
C LEU A 35 -12.96 19.67 -11.03
N GLU A 36 -11.90 19.91 -11.79
CA GLU A 36 -11.64 21.16 -12.48
C GLU A 36 -12.66 21.44 -13.59
N LYS A 37 -13.07 20.41 -14.33
CA LYS A 37 -14.16 20.51 -15.33
C LYS A 37 -15.53 20.81 -14.71
N MET A 38 -15.82 20.27 -13.52
CA MET A 38 -17.09 20.57 -12.82
C MET A 38 -17.14 21.99 -12.23
N THR A 39 -15.97 22.62 -12.04
CA THR A 39 -15.88 23.98 -11.49
C THR A 39 -15.89 25.06 -12.57
N THR A 40 -15.60 24.71 -13.83
CA THR A 40 -15.44 25.64 -14.95
C THR A 40 -16.46 25.49 -16.08
N SER A 41 -17.36 24.50 -16.02
CA SER A 41 -18.36 24.32 -17.06
C SER A 41 -19.70 24.96 -16.69
N THR A 42 -20.09 25.97 -17.46
CA THR A 42 -21.50 26.35 -17.73
C THR A 42 -22.32 25.10 -18.10
N PRO A 43 -23.62 25.06 -17.69
CA PRO A 43 -24.43 23.86 -17.80
C PRO A 43 -24.92 23.66 -19.24
N THR A 44 -24.19 22.95 -20.06
CA THR A 44 -24.67 22.47 -21.37
C THR A 44 -23.83 21.31 -21.91
N GLU A 45 -23.61 20.24 -21.14
CA GLU A 45 -23.28 18.93 -21.72
C GLU A 45 -23.54 17.84 -20.68
N ASP A 46 -24.23 16.79 -21.09
CA ASP A 46 -24.62 15.64 -20.28
C ASP A 46 -23.41 15.00 -19.57
N PRO A 47 -23.45 14.81 -18.22
CA PRO A 47 -22.33 14.26 -17.46
C PRO A 47 -22.10 12.76 -17.67
N PHE A 48 -22.89 12.10 -18.49
CA PHE A 48 -22.90 10.63 -18.66
C PHE A 48 -22.43 10.13 -20.02
N SER A 49 -21.82 10.93 -20.88
CA SER A 49 -21.22 10.39 -22.09
C SER A 49 -19.95 9.58 -21.74
N PRO A 50 -19.86 8.30 -22.11
CA PRO A 50 -18.67 7.47 -21.88
C PRO A 50 -17.53 8.04 -22.73
N VAL A 51 -16.48 8.51 -22.07
CA VAL A 51 -15.23 8.91 -22.74
C VAL A 51 -14.59 7.67 -23.33
N THR A 52 -14.80 7.48 -24.62
CA THR A 52 -14.09 6.51 -25.46
C THR A 52 -12.64 6.96 -25.62
N ALA A 53 -11.74 6.36 -24.85
CA ALA A 53 -10.30 6.44 -25.06
C ALA A 53 -9.75 5.06 -25.34
N GLY A 54 -9.15 4.89 -26.51
CA GLY A 54 -8.62 3.64 -27.04
C GLY A 54 -7.60 2.98 -26.10
N GLY A 55 -7.89 1.78 -25.70
CA GLY A 55 -7.12 0.94 -24.78
C GLY A 55 -7.97 -0.13 -24.08
N TRP A 56 -9.24 -0.23 -24.39
CA TRP A 56 -10.28 -0.87 -23.59
C TRP A 56 -10.56 -2.34 -23.93
N THR A 57 -9.97 -2.92 -24.94
CA THR A 57 -10.27 -4.32 -25.34
C THR A 57 -9.81 -5.35 -24.31
N VAL A 58 -8.75 -5.08 -23.56
CA VAL A 58 -8.25 -5.99 -22.51
C VAL A 58 -8.99 -5.79 -21.19
N VAL A 59 -9.37 -4.55 -20.86
CA VAL A 59 -10.08 -4.22 -19.60
C VAL A 59 -11.53 -4.70 -19.66
N SER A 60 -12.21 -4.59 -20.81
CA SER A 60 -13.59 -5.05 -20.97
C SER A 60 -13.74 -6.57 -20.93
N SER A 61 -12.77 -7.31 -21.48
CA SER A 61 -12.75 -8.77 -21.36
C SER A 61 -12.47 -9.25 -19.94
N LEU A 62 -11.64 -8.52 -19.19
CA LEU A 62 -11.37 -8.77 -17.77
C LEU A 62 -12.59 -8.46 -16.87
N GLN A 63 -13.37 -7.43 -17.19
CA GLN A 63 -14.60 -7.09 -16.47
C GLN A 63 -15.66 -8.21 -16.60
N TRP A 64 -15.84 -8.75 -17.80
CA TRP A 64 -16.79 -9.84 -18.04
C TRP A 64 -16.44 -11.12 -17.25
N LEU A 65 -15.15 -11.42 -17.05
CA LEU A 65 -14.70 -12.54 -16.21
C LEU A 65 -14.98 -12.30 -14.71
N GLY A 66 -14.80 -11.07 -14.24
CA GLY A 66 -15.01 -10.70 -12.83
C GLY A 66 -16.49 -10.68 -12.41
N GLU A 67 -17.41 -10.29 -13.32
CA GLU A 67 -18.84 -10.24 -13.06
C GLU A 67 -19.51 -11.63 -12.94
N LYS A 68 -18.94 -12.65 -13.58
CA LYS A 68 -19.49 -14.02 -13.54
C LYS A 68 -19.09 -14.84 -12.33
N MET A 69 -18.21 -14.32 -11.45
CA MET A 69 -17.81 -15.08 -10.27
C MET A 69 -18.75 -14.84 -9.09
N PRO A 70 -19.27 -15.92 -8.47
CA PRO A 70 -20.02 -15.84 -7.23
C PRO A 70 -19.05 -15.54 -6.07
N LEU A 71 -18.81 -14.25 -5.81
CA LEU A 71 -18.10 -13.82 -4.62
C LEU A 71 -19.04 -13.84 -3.43
N SER A 72 -18.54 -14.32 -2.29
CA SER A 72 -19.24 -14.10 -1.03
C SER A 72 -19.44 -12.59 -0.82
N PRO A 73 -20.64 -12.13 -0.42
CA PRO A 73 -20.90 -10.71 -0.19
C PRO A 73 -19.92 -10.07 0.81
N GLU A 74 -19.40 -10.87 1.74
CA GLU A 74 -18.43 -10.44 2.76
C GLU A 74 -17.04 -10.16 2.17
N ASP A 75 -16.53 -11.06 1.31
CA ASP A 75 -15.21 -10.88 0.66
C ASP A 75 -15.21 -9.70 -0.30
N SER A 76 -16.30 -9.47 -1.01
CA SER A 76 -16.45 -8.33 -1.91
C SER A 76 -16.46 -7.00 -1.16
N SER A 77 -17.11 -6.95 0.00
CA SER A 77 -17.19 -5.75 0.86
C SER A 77 -15.83 -5.40 1.48
N PHE A 78 -15.08 -6.40 1.92
CA PHE A 78 -13.73 -6.22 2.48
C PHE A 78 -12.75 -5.72 1.41
N THR A 79 -12.71 -6.38 0.25
CA THR A 79 -11.85 -5.99 -0.87
C THR A 79 -12.19 -4.58 -1.38
N ARG A 80 -13.48 -4.20 -1.40
CA ARG A 80 -13.92 -2.85 -1.77
C ARG A 80 -13.40 -1.79 -0.81
N LYS A 81 -13.41 -2.06 0.50
CA LYS A 81 -12.86 -1.16 1.53
C LYS A 81 -11.36 -1.01 1.38
N GLU A 82 -10.62 -2.08 1.16
CA GLU A 82 -9.17 -2.04 0.92
C GLU A 82 -8.81 -1.27 -0.35
N LEU A 83 -9.54 -1.51 -1.45
CA LEU A 83 -9.33 -0.77 -2.70
C LEU A 83 -9.63 0.73 -2.53
N ALA A 84 -10.69 1.08 -1.83
CA ALA A 84 -11.01 2.47 -1.50
C ALA A 84 -9.90 3.11 -0.65
N ALA A 85 -9.39 2.39 0.37
CA ALA A 85 -8.27 2.84 1.20
C ALA A 85 -6.96 2.96 0.39
N ALA A 86 -6.75 2.13 -0.63
CA ALA A 86 -5.63 2.26 -1.58
C ALA A 86 -5.80 3.44 -2.56
N GLY A 87 -7.02 4.03 -2.64
CA GLY A 87 -7.34 5.14 -3.54
C GLY A 87 -8.01 4.74 -4.86
N TYR A 88 -8.34 3.47 -5.05
CA TYR A 88 -9.06 2.97 -6.22
C TYR A 88 -10.57 2.99 -5.95
N ARG A 89 -11.24 4.01 -6.50
CA ARG A 89 -12.66 4.31 -6.22
C ARG A 89 -13.59 4.02 -7.40
N ALA A 90 -13.08 3.40 -8.47
CA ALA A 90 -13.91 3.01 -9.60
C ALA A 90 -14.91 1.93 -9.17
N ASP A 91 -16.16 2.03 -9.65
CA ASP A 91 -17.20 1.04 -9.34
C ASP A 91 -16.78 -0.39 -9.72
N ASN A 92 -15.97 -0.51 -10.77
CA ASN A 92 -15.45 -1.78 -11.28
C ASN A 92 -14.10 -2.19 -10.67
N ALA A 93 -13.56 -1.44 -9.67
CA ALA A 93 -12.22 -1.73 -9.12
C ALA A 93 -12.12 -3.14 -8.53
N VAL A 94 -13.16 -3.63 -7.88
CA VAL A 94 -13.22 -4.99 -7.31
C VAL A 94 -13.16 -6.04 -8.42
N ALA A 95 -13.98 -5.89 -9.48
CA ALA A 95 -14.01 -6.81 -10.59
C ALA A 95 -12.66 -6.87 -11.33
N VAL A 96 -12.06 -5.72 -11.58
CA VAL A 96 -10.73 -5.62 -12.20
C VAL A 96 -9.64 -6.26 -11.32
N PHE A 97 -9.65 -6.00 -10.03
CA PHE A 97 -8.68 -6.58 -9.09
C PHE A 97 -8.77 -8.11 -9.06
N LEU A 98 -9.98 -8.65 -8.97
CA LEU A 98 -10.21 -10.10 -8.97
C LEU A 98 -9.81 -10.75 -10.30
N SER A 99 -10.17 -10.11 -11.41
CA SER A 99 -9.78 -10.59 -12.75
C SER A 99 -8.27 -10.67 -12.88
N ILE A 100 -7.53 -9.66 -12.42
CA ILE A 100 -6.06 -9.66 -12.42
C ILE A 100 -5.53 -10.79 -11.55
N ARG A 101 -6.09 -10.97 -10.34
CA ARG A 101 -5.68 -12.00 -9.38
C ARG A 101 -5.84 -13.42 -9.96
N ILE A 102 -6.96 -13.68 -10.60
CA ILE A 102 -7.27 -14.98 -11.21
C ILE A 102 -6.44 -15.20 -12.48
N THR A 103 -6.35 -14.20 -13.34
CA THR A 103 -5.56 -14.30 -14.59
C THR A 103 -4.10 -14.57 -14.27
N LEU A 104 -3.53 -13.89 -13.29
CA LEU A 104 -2.15 -14.13 -12.87
C LEU A 104 -1.96 -15.54 -12.33
N ALA A 105 -2.85 -16.00 -11.44
CA ALA A 105 -2.81 -17.35 -10.91
C ALA A 105 -2.95 -18.42 -12.01
N ALA A 106 -3.86 -18.21 -12.97
CA ALA A 106 -4.06 -19.12 -14.12
C ALA A 106 -2.84 -19.15 -15.04
N VAL A 107 -2.24 -18.02 -15.37
CA VAL A 107 -1.02 -17.95 -16.19
C VAL A 107 0.14 -18.68 -15.51
N VAL A 108 0.35 -18.45 -14.21
CA VAL A 108 1.41 -19.13 -13.44
C VAL A 108 1.13 -20.64 -13.37
N ALA A 109 -0.12 -21.05 -13.17
CA ALA A 109 -0.51 -22.46 -13.16
C ALA A 109 -0.26 -23.13 -14.52
N LEU A 110 -0.64 -22.50 -15.65
CA LEU A 110 -0.41 -23.00 -16.99
C LEU A 110 1.07 -23.16 -17.32
N LEU A 111 1.88 -22.16 -16.95
CA LEU A 111 3.33 -22.21 -17.14
C LEU A 111 3.96 -23.32 -16.30
N ALA A 112 3.62 -23.39 -15.02
CA ALA A 112 4.12 -24.43 -14.12
C ALA A 112 3.69 -25.84 -14.58
N PHE A 113 2.47 -25.97 -15.10
CA PHE A 113 1.97 -27.22 -15.66
C PHE A 113 2.71 -27.63 -16.95
N SER A 114 3.00 -26.67 -17.84
CA SER A 114 3.77 -26.92 -19.07
C SER A 114 5.19 -27.40 -18.78
N PHE A 115 5.81 -26.92 -17.70
CA PHE A 115 7.18 -27.30 -17.32
C PHE A 115 7.27 -28.37 -16.22
N ARG A 116 6.12 -28.95 -15.79
CA ARG A 116 6.08 -29.88 -14.66
C ARG A 116 6.98 -31.10 -14.83
N SER A 117 7.07 -31.65 -16.07
CA SER A 117 7.88 -32.84 -16.39
C SER A 117 9.39 -32.59 -16.31
N GLN A 118 9.80 -31.32 -16.36
CA GLN A 118 11.21 -30.93 -16.23
C GLN A 118 11.58 -30.50 -14.80
N LEU A 119 10.59 -30.09 -13.99
CA LEU A 119 10.79 -29.64 -12.62
C LEU A 119 10.90 -30.81 -11.62
N VAL A 120 10.12 -31.88 -11.85
CA VAL A 120 10.08 -33.03 -10.93
C VAL A 120 9.77 -34.29 -11.72
N GLU A 121 10.57 -35.36 -11.54
CA GLU A 121 10.36 -36.67 -12.16
C GLU A 121 9.07 -37.36 -11.68
N ASN A 122 8.61 -37.02 -10.49
CA ASN A 122 7.44 -37.64 -9.86
C ASN A 122 6.18 -36.83 -10.18
N ASN A 123 5.25 -37.42 -10.94
CA ASN A 123 4.01 -36.78 -11.43
C ASN A 123 3.14 -36.17 -10.32
N MET A 124 3.09 -36.81 -9.14
CA MET A 124 2.33 -36.30 -8.00
C MET A 124 2.96 -35.05 -7.35
N LEU A 125 4.26 -35.08 -7.15
CA LEU A 125 5.00 -33.91 -6.62
C LEU A 125 4.98 -32.73 -7.61
N GLY A 126 5.04 -33.00 -8.93
CA GLY A 126 4.90 -31.95 -9.95
C GLY A 126 3.55 -31.24 -9.89
N LEU A 127 2.44 -31.96 -9.67
CA LEU A 127 1.11 -31.37 -9.51
C LEU A 127 1.00 -30.52 -8.24
N LEU A 128 1.62 -30.97 -7.15
CA LEU A 128 1.66 -30.25 -5.88
C LEU A 128 2.44 -28.94 -6.01
N VAL A 129 3.57 -28.94 -6.71
CA VAL A 129 4.36 -27.72 -6.99
C VAL A 129 3.55 -26.71 -7.83
N VAL A 130 2.83 -27.19 -8.85
CA VAL A 130 1.94 -26.31 -9.65
C VAL A 130 0.87 -25.66 -8.77
N GLY A 131 0.23 -26.44 -7.89
CA GLY A 131 -0.77 -25.92 -6.96
C GLY A 131 -0.21 -24.87 -6.00
N VAL A 132 0.96 -25.13 -5.42
CA VAL A 132 1.65 -24.20 -4.51
C VAL A 132 2.04 -22.91 -5.22
N LEU A 133 2.57 -22.98 -6.45
CA LEU A 133 2.93 -21.80 -7.23
C LEU A 133 1.70 -20.96 -7.63
N ALA A 134 0.61 -21.60 -8.03
CA ALA A 134 -0.64 -20.90 -8.33
C ALA A 134 -1.23 -20.23 -7.08
N ALA A 135 -1.24 -20.91 -5.94
CA ALA A 135 -1.67 -20.34 -4.68
C ALA A 135 -0.77 -19.17 -4.25
N ALA A 136 0.55 -19.32 -4.35
CA ALA A 136 1.49 -18.25 -4.05
C ALA A 136 1.24 -17.00 -4.93
N ALA A 137 1.04 -17.18 -6.23
CA ALA A 137 0.72 -16.08 -7.16
C ALA A 137 -0.60 -15.38 -6.78
N TYR A 138 -1.63 -16.15 -6.39
CA TYR A 138 -2.90 -15.62 -5.93
C TYR A 138 -2.77 -14.76 -4.66
N PHE A 139 -1.99 -15.20 -3.66
CA PHE A 139 -1.76 -14.47 -2.41
C PHE A 139 -0.85 -13.25 -2.60
N LEU A 140 0.13 -13.32 -3.51
CA LEU A 140 1.08 -12.23 -3.77
C LEU A 140 0.37 -10.94 -4.22
N VAL A 141 -0.68 -11.06 -5.05
CA VAL A 141 -1.48 -9.91 -5.49
C VAL A 141 -2.20 -9.25 -4.32
N GLY A 142 -2.76 -10.03 -3.39
CA GLY A 142 -3.38 -9.52 -2.16
C GLY A 142 -2.38 -8.80 -1.27
N PHE A 143 -1.19 -9.37 -1.08
CA PHE A 143 -0.10 -8.76 -0.32
C PHE A 143 0.36 -7.43 -0.94
N GLY A 144 0.42 -7.34 -2.28
CA GLY A 144 0.72 -6.10 -2.98
C GLY A 144 -0.32 -5.00 -2.73
N LEU A 145 -1.60 -5.35 -2.63
CA LEU A 145 -2.67 -4.41 -2.29
C LEU A 145 -2.52 -3.90 -0.85
N SER A 146 -2.36 -4.80 0.13
CA SER A 146 -2.21 -4.42 1.54
C SER A 146 -1.00 -3.50 1.75
N HIS A 147 0.12 -3.80 1.13
CA HIS A 147 1.31 -2.92 1.18
C HIS A 147 1.05 -1.51 0.61
N ARG A 148 0.21 -1.42 -0.45
CA ARG A 148 -0.23 -0.13 -1.01
C ARG A 148 -1.14 0.65 -0.07
N VAL A 149 -2.08 -0.05 0.56
CA VAL A 149 -2.97 0.54 1.58
C VAL A 149 -2.14 1.12 2.72
N ASP A 150 -1.20 0.35 3.25
CA ASP A 150 -0.35 0.78 4.36
C ASP A 150 0.56 1.96 3.97
N ALA A 151 1.15 1.92 2.77
CA ALA A 151 1.95 3.03 2.26
C ALA A 151 1.13 4.32 2.09
N ARG A 152 -0.15 4.23 1.68
CA ARG A 152 -1.03 5.38 1.58
C ARG A 152 -1.47 5.89 2.95
N ARG A 153 -1.80 4.99 3.88
CA ARG A 153 -2.12 5.36 5.28
C ARG A 153 -0.96 6.09 5.93
N GLU A 154 0.26 5.61 5.77
CA GLU A 154 1.45 6.29 6.31
C GLU A 154 1.64 7.68 5.70
N LYS A 155 1.40 7.86 4.39
CA LYS A 155 1.43 9.19 3.76
C LYS A 155 0.37 10.12 4.33
N LEU A 156 -0.86 9.64 4.51
CA LEU A 156 -1.94 10.41 5.13
C LEU A 156 -1.57 10.80 6.56
N ARG A 157 -1.09 9.85 7.35
CA ARG A 157 -0.64 10.09 8.73
C ARG A 157 0.45 11.16 8.81
N LEU A 158 1.44 11.10 7.92
CA LEU A 158 2.55 12.07 7.89
C LEU A 158 2.12 13.46 7.41
N SER A 159 1.06 13.55 6.59
CA SER A 159 0.55 14.83 6.07
C SER A 159 -0.49 15.50 6.98
N LEU A 160 -1.07 14.76 7.93
CA LEU A 160 -2.10 15.26 8.84
C LEU A 160 -1.68 16.50 9.64
N PRO A 161 -0.48 16.56 10.28
CA PRO A 161 -0.08 17.76 11.04
C PRO A 161 -0.08 19.02 10.17
N ASP A 162 0.48 18.94 8.97
CA ASP A 162 0.56 20.07 8.04
C ASP A 162 -0.84 20.54 7.61
N GLY A 163 -1.75 19.58 7.38
CA GLY A 163 -3.14 19.88 7.09
C GLY A 163 -3.88 20.55 8.25
N LEU A 164 -3.59 20.11 9.49
CA LEU A 164 -4.18 20.70 10.70
C LEU A 164 -3.68 22.13 10.93
N ASP A 165 -2.41 22.40 10.68
CA ASP A 165 -1.86 23.74 10.81
C ASP A 165 -2.57 24.73 9.89
N LEU A 166 -2.79 24.34 8.63
CA LEU A 166 -3.54 25.15 7.69
C LEU A 166 -5.02 25.32 8.12
N LEU A 167 -5.65 24.27 8.65
CA LEU A 167 -7.01 24.36 9.17
C LEU A 167 -7.10 25.33 10.36
N VAL A 168 -6.14 25.26 11.30
CA VAL A 168 -6.07 26.19 12.45
C VAL A 168 -5.97 27.62 11.97
N VAL A 169 -5.05 27.92 11.05
CA VAL A 169 -4.88 29.27 10.48
C VAL A 169 -6.17 29.78 9.83
N CYS A 170 -6.85 28.94 9.05
CA CYS A 170 -8.11 29.31 8.41
C CYS A 170 -9.24 29.60 9.42
N VAL A 171 -9.35 28.76 10.47
CA VAL A 171 -10.39 28.91 11.51
C VAL A 171 -10.09 30.11 12.40
N GLU A 172 -8.84 30.34 12.78
CA GLU A 172 -8.43 31.54 13.55
C GLU A 172 -8.60 32.84 12.75
N ALA A 173 -8.49 32.78 11.42
CA ALA A 173 -8.85 33.89 10.53
C ALA A 173 -10.38 34.12 10.42
N GLY A 174 -11.20 33.37 11.16
CA GLY A 174 -12.67 33.50 11.20
C GLY A 174 -13.41 32.74 10.10
N GLN A 175 -12.72 31.85 9.34
CA GLN A 175 -13.43 31.03 8.36
C GLN A 175 -14.17 29.89 9.06
N GLY A 176 -15.39 29.63 8.62
CA GLY A 176 -16.12 28.42 9.04
C GLY A 176 -15.37 27.15 8.61
N ILE A 177 -15.46 26.09 9.42
CA ILE A 177 -14.71 24.84 9.20
C ILE A 177 -14.93 24.24 7.79
N ASP A 178 -16.13 24.33 7.23
CA ASP A 178 -16.44 23.82 5.89
C ASP A 178 -15.70 24.59 4.80
N GLN A 179 -15.54 25.91 4.99
CA GLN A 179 -14.75 26.75 4.10
C GLN A 179 -13.25 26.47 4.28
N ALA A 180 -12.79 26.31 5.52
CA ALA A 180 -11.42 25.99 5.85
C ALA A 180 -10.99 24.67 5.19
N ILE A 181 -11.79 23.60 5.29
CA ILE A 181 -11.54 22.30 4.64
C ILE A 181 -11.40 22.47 3.13
N ARG A 182 -12.23 23.31 2.51
CA ARG A 182 -12.17 23.57 1.06
C ARG A 182 -10.89 24.31 0.65
N VAL A 183 -10.49 25.32 1.41
CA VAL A 183 -9.27 26.08 1.15
C VAL A 183 -8.05 25.19 1.33
N VAL A 184 -7.96 24.46 2.45
CA VAL A 184 -6.84 23.56 2.77
C VAL A 184 -6.73 22.42 1.77
N SER A 185 -7.87 21.87 1.29
CA SER A 185 -7.82 20.83 0.26
C SER A 185 -7.15 21.30 -1.04
N ARG A 186 -7.32 22.57 -1.42
CA ARG A 186 -6.66 23.15 -2.60
C ARG A 186 -5.19 23.42 -2.36
N GLU A 187 -4.86 23.96 -1.19
CA GLU A 187 -3.49 24.31 -0.84
C GLU A 187 -2.58 23.08 -0.79
N LEU A 188 -3.11 21.96 -0.28
CA LEU A 188 -2.38 20.70 -0.17
C LEU A 188 -2.22 19.92 -1.49
N GLN A 189 -2.79 20.37 -2.61
CA GLN A 189 -2.78 19.60 -3.87
C GLN A 189 -1.40 19.24 -4.37
N LEU A 190 -0.44 20.15 -4.23
CA LEU A 190 0.92 19.95 -4.71
C LEU A 190 1.81 19.24 -3.68
N THR A 191 1.58 19.47 -2.40
CA THR A 191 2.43 18.98 -1.31
C THR A 191 1.95 17.63 -0.79
N HIS A 192 0.67 17.51 -0.46
CA HIS A 192 0.06 16.34 0.17
C HIS A 192 -1.20 15.88 -0.58
N ARG A 193 -0.99 15.40 -1.77
CA ARG A 193 -2.07 15.04 -2.70
C ARG A 193 -3.09 14.05 -2.11
N ASP A 194 -2.62 13.01 -1.40
CA ASP A 194 -3.52 11.99 -0.83
C ASP A 194 -4.48 12.60 0.19
N LEU A 195 -4.01 13.54 1.04
CA LEU A 195 -4.84 14.25 2.01
C LEU A 195 -5.75 15.26 1.33
N SER A 196 -5.23 16.01 0.35
CA SER A 196 -6.01 16.95 -0.45
C SER A 196 -7.22 16.28 -1.10
N GLU A 197 -7.03 15.10 -1.73
CA GLU A 197 -8.12 14.35 -2.37
C GLU A 197 -9.21 13.92 -1.38
N GLU A 198 -8.85 13.52 -0.14
CA GLU A 198 -9.82 13.13 0.88
C GLU A 198 -10.61 14.34 1.42
N LEU A 199 -9.91 15.45 1.70
CA LEU A 199 -10.57 16.69 2.15
C LEU A 199 -11.46 17.28 1.06
N ALA A 200 -11.04 17.27 -0.20
CA ALA A 200 -11.85 17.71 -1.32
C ALA A 200 -13.14 16.89 -1.45
N LEU A 201 -13.03 15.56 -1.32
CA LEU A 201 -14.19 14.67 -1.38
C LEU A 201 -15.16 14.91 -0.21
N ALA A 202 -14.67 15.07 1.02
CA ALA A 202 -15.48 15.40 2.17
C ALA A 202 -16.20 16.75 1.96
N SER A 203 -15.49 17.76 1.42
CA SER A 203 -16.09 19.05 1.07
C SER A 203 -17.18 18.93 -0.01
N MET A 204 -17.03 18.01 -0.97
CA MET A 204 -18.06 17.74 -1.99
C MET A 204 -19.29 17.06 -1.41
N GLU A 205 -19.11 16.07 -0.52
CA GLU A 205 -20.21 15.41 0.18
C GLU A 205 -21.04 16.41 0.98
N MET A 206 -20.38 17.32 1.73
CA MET A 206 -21.07 18.39 2.46
C MET A 206 -21.88 19.32 1.54
N ARG A 207 -21.34 19.66 0.36
CA ARG A 207 -22.07 20.47 -0.64
C ARG A 207 -23.23 19.73 -1.30
N ALA A 208 -23.16 18.40 -1.37
CA ALA A 208 -24.22 17.55 -1.88
C ALA A 208 -25.36 17.35 -0.86
N GLY A 209 -25.25 17.94 0.35
CA GLY A 209 -26.30 17.91 1.38
C GLY A 209 -26.05 16.91 2.51
N THR A 210 -24.91 16.18 2.49
CA THR A 210 -24.51 15.32 3.62
C THR A 210 -24.12 16.18 4.81
N THR A 211 -24.50 15.77 6.02
CA THR A 211 -24.10 16.50 7.22
C THR A 211 -22.59 16.50 7.39
N ARG A 212 -22.03 17.54 8.04
CA ARG A 212 -20.59 17.63 8.32
C ARG A 212 -20.07 16.39 9.03
N ALA A 213 -20.78 15.96 10.07
CA ALA A 213 -20.40 14.79 10.86
C ALA A 213 -20.35 13.51 10.02
N GLU A 214 -21.31 13.29 9.15
CA GLU A 214 -21.35 12.14 8.25
C GLU A 214 -20.24 12.21 7.20
N ALA A 215 -20.04 13.34 6.53
CA ALA A 215 -19.01 13.52 5.50
C ALA A 215 -17.60 13.27 6.06
N LEU A 216 -17.32 13.80 7.27
CA LEU A 216 -16.04 13.55 7.96
C LEU A 216 -15.92 12.09 8.40
N THR A 217 -16.99 11.46 8.88
CA THR A 217 -17.00 10.03 9.24
C THR A 217 -16.73 9.16 8.02
N HIS A 218 -17.36 9.43 6.88
CA HIS A 218 -17.08 8.74 5.62
C HIS A 218 -15.62 8.90 5.21
N MET A 219 -15.03 10.09 5.38
CA MET A 219 -13.61 10.31 5.12
C MET A 219 -12.72 9.44 6.02
N ALA A 220 -13.01 9.35 7.31
CA ALA A 220 -12.27 8.53 8.26
C ALA A 220 -12.40 7.02 7.97
N GLU A 221 -13.57 6.58 7.56
CA GLU A 221 -13.81 5.17 7.17
C GLU A 221 -13.11 4.80 5.87
N ARG A 222 -13.15 5.68 4.87
CA ARG A 222 -12.48 5.46 3.56
C ARG A 222 -10.98 5.39 3.68
N THR A 223 -10.38 6.27 4.48
CA THR A 223 -8.93 6.28 4.69
C THR A 223 -8.45 5.09 5.52
N GLY A 224 -9.27 4.66 6.48
CA GLY A 224 -8.93 3.59 7.41
C GLY A 224 -7.74 3.93 8.31
N GLU A 225 -7.32 5.20 8.37
CA GLU A 225 -6.18 5.67 9.16
C GLU A 225 -6.63 6.04 10.58
N ALA A 226 -5.89 5.58 11.60
CA ALA A 226 -6.32 5.68 13.00
C ALA A 226 -6.33 7.13 13.51
N GLU A 227 -5.32 7.93 13.14
CA GLU A 227 -5.24 9.32 13.59
C GLU A 227 -6.29 10.20 12.90
N MET A 228 -6.64 9.88 11.64
CA MET A 228 -7.77 10.52 10.95
C MET A 228 -9.10 10.26 11.67
N LYS A 229 -9.33 9.02 12.13
CA LYS A 229 -10.53 8.67 12.91
C LYS A 229 -10.62 9.44 14.22
N LYS A 230 -9.50 9.58 14.93
CA LYS A 230 -9.42 10.36 16.18
C LYS A 230 -9.72 11.84 15.91
N LEU A 231 -9.10 12.42 14.87
CA LEU A 231 -9.37 13.81 14.46
C LEU A 231 -10.86 14.04 14.17
N VAL A 232 -11.45 13.17 13.36
CA VAL A 232 -12.89 13.27 13.03
C VAL A 232 -13.76 13.15 14.27
N SER A 233 -13.44 12.21 15.19
CA SER A 233 -14.17 12.09 16.45
C SER A 233 -14.11 13.37 17.29
N VAL A 234 -12.94 14.00 17.37
CA VAL A 234 -12.76 15.29 18.08
C VAL A 234 -13.58 16.39 17.40
N LEU A 235 -13.53 16.50 16.07
CA LEU A 235 -14.28 17.51 15.32
C LEU A 235 -15.79 17.35 15.48
N VAL A 236 -16.31 16.12 15.41
CA VAL A 236 -17.74 15.82 15.59
C VAL A 236 -18.18 16.14 17.04
N GLN A 237 -17.36 15.84 18.03
CA GLN A 237 -17.65 16.20 19.42
C GLN A 237 -17.65 17.72 19.63
N THR A 238 -16.64 18.41 19.09
CA THR A 238 -16.51 19.86 19.19
C THR A 238 -17.70 20.59 18.55
N ASP A 239 -18.18 20.09 17.41
CA ASP A 239 -19.36 20.63 16.72
C ASP A 239 -20.64 20.47 17.57
N ARG A 240 -20.77 19.36 18.30
CA ARG A 240 -21.91 19.09 19.19
C ARG A 240 -21.94 19.96 20.45
N PHE A 241 -20.77 20.20 21.03
CA PHE A 241 -20.67 20.89 22.34
C PHE A 241 -20.38 22.37 22.21
N GLY A 242 -20.16 22.89 21.00
CA GLY A 242 -19.92 24.33 20.75
C GLY A 242 -18.58 24.82 21.31
N THR A 243 -17.63 23.91 21.57
CA THR A 243 -16.28 24.28 22.01
C THR A 243 -15.46 24.83 20.85
N SER A 244 -14.35 25.55 21.14
CA SER A 244 -13.51 26.13 20.11
C SER A 244 -12.88 25.07 19.22
N VAL A 245 -13.36 24.98 17.97
CA VAL A 245 -12.80 24.05 16.96
C VAL A 245 -11.30 24.33 16.73
N GLY A 246 -10.90 25.60 16.74
CA GLY A 246 -9.49 25.99 16.57
C GLY A 246 -8.58 25.43 17.66
N GLU A 247 -9.02 25.49 18.90
CA GLU A 247 -8.26 24.97 20.05
C GLU A 247 -8.14 23.42 19.97
N ALA A 248 -9.25 22.74 19.62
CA ALA A 248 -9.25 21.28 19.44
C ALA A 248 -8.30 20.85 18.31
N LEU A 249 -8.30 21.55 17.18
CA LEU A 249 -7.39 21.29 16.06
C LEU A 249 -5.93 21.52 16.45
N ARG A 250 -5.64 22.62 17.17
CA ARG A 250 -4.28 22.95 17.65
C ARG A 250 -3.77 21.86 18.58
N THR A 251 -4.53 21.48 19.59
CA THR A 251 -4.17 20.43 20.55
C THR A 251 -3.91 19.10 19.84
N HIS A 252 -4.75 18.75 18.87
CA HIS A 252 -4.55 17.52 18.11
C HIS A 252 -3.32 17.60 17.18
N GLY A 253 -3.04 18.75 16.59
CA GLY A 253 -1.83 18.99 15.79
C GLY A 253 -0.55 18.84 16.62
N GLU A 254 -0.51 19.42 17.82
CA GLU A 254 0.61 19.26 18.77
C GLU A 254 0.81 17.80 19.18
N TYR A 255 -0.28 17.10 19.50
CA TYR A 255 -0.23 15.67 19.79
C TYR A 255 0.42 14.87 18.66
N LEU A 256 0.03 15.12 17.39
CA LEU A 256 0.60 14.42 16.23
C LEU A 256 2.09 14.74 16.02
N ARG A 257 2.53 15.97 16.27
CA ARG A 257 3.95 16.34 16.20
C ARG A 257 4.78 15.63 17.25
N VAL A 258 4.32 15.62 18.50
CA VAL A 258 4.98 14.89 19.60
C VAL A 258 5.06 13.41 19.27
N ARG A 259 3.97 12.83 18.80
CA ARG A 259 3.93 11.43 18.38
C ARG A 259 4.91 11.11 17.26
N ARG A 260 5.02 12.00 16.26
CA ARG A 260 6.00 11.84 15.18
C ARG A 260 7.45 11.85 15.70
N SER A 261 7.76 12.71 16.67
CA SER A 261 9.07 12.73 17.32
C SER A 261 9.34 11.42 18.08
N GLN A 262 8.37 10.96 18.86
CA GLN A 262 8.47 9.68 19.59
C GLN A 262 8.66 8.47 18.65
N ASP A 263 7.92 8.42 17.55
CA ASP A 263 8.08 7.36 16.55
C ASP A 263 9.47 7.40 15.90
N ALA A 264 10.03 8.59 15.68
CA ALA A 264 11.39 8.74 15.16
C ALA A 264 12.45 8.26 16.16
N GLU A 265 12.29 8.62 17.43
CA GLU A 265 13.16 8.17 18.54
C GLU A 265 13.09 6.65 18.71
N GLU A 266 11.89 6.06 18.67
CA GLU A 266 11.70 4.62 18.75
C GLU A 266 12.38 3.89 17.57
N ARG A 267 12.23 4.42 16.34
CA ARG A 267 12.92 3.87 15.18
C ARG A 267 14.44 3.97 15.32
N ALA A 268 14.96 5.10 15.81
CA ALA A 268 16.39 5.30 16.06
C ALA A 268 16.92 4.31 17.11
N GLY A 269 16.18 4.11 18.20
CA GLY A 269 16.54 3.14 19.24
C GLY A 269 16.60 1.69 18.72
N LYS A 270 15.66 1.31 17.83
CA LYS A 270 15.66 -0.02 17.19
C LYS A 270 16.84 -0.26 16.26
N VAL A 271 17.46 0.79 15.71
CA VAL A 271 18.65 0.67 14.84
C VAL A 271 19.83 0.10 15.62
N GLY A 272 20.05 0.58 16.86
CA GLY A 272 21.12 0.08 17.74
C GLY A 272 21.03 -1.45 17.94
N VAL A 273 19.82 -1.95 18.21
CA VAL A 273 19.59 -3.39 18.39
C VAL A 273 19.81 -4.17 17.07
N LYS A 274 19.37 -3.61 15.95
CA LYS A 274 19.58 -4.24 14.62
C LYS A 274 21.06 -4.33 14.22
N LEU A 275 21.91 -3.39 14.69
CA LEU A 275 23.34 -3.41 14.40
C LEU A 275 24.09 -4.53 15.14
N ILE A 276 23.52 -5.08 16.22
CA ILE A 276 24.13 -6.22 16.93
C ILE A 276 24.32 -7.43 16.01
N PHE A 277 23.35 -7.70 15.13
CA PHE A 277 23.41 -8.85 14.21
C PHE A 277 24.62 -8.80 13.26
N PRO A 278 24.86 -7.75 12.46
CA PRO A 278 26.03 -7.70 11.59
C PRO A 278 27.35 -7.63 12.37
N ILE A 279 27.37 -7.02 13.56
CA ILE A 279 28.56 -7.00 14.42
C ILE A 279 28.87 -8.41 14.92
N PHE A 280 27.86 -9.15 15.41
CA PHE A 280 28.04 -10.50 15.92
C PHE A 280 28.47 -11.47 14.81
N PHE A 281 27.78 -11.47 13.68
CA PHE A 281 28.07 -12.39 12.56
C PHE A 281 29.28 -11.99 11.71
N GLY A 282 29.68 -10.73 11.69
CA GLY A 282 30.82 -10.24 10.92
C GLY A 282 32.12 -10.23 11.73
N ILE A 283 32.10 -9.64 12.91
CA ILE A 283 33.31 -9.39 13.72
C ILE A 283 33.69 -10.63 14.55
N MET A 284 32.73 -11.31 15.17
CA MET A 284 33.00 -12.47 16.02
C MET A 284 33.73 -13.62 15.28
N PRO A 285 33.28 -14.06 14.09
CA PRO A 285 34.04 -15.10 13.34
C PRO A 285 35.44 -14.67 12.95
N SER A 286 35.64 -13.40 12.58
CA SER A 286 36.96 -12.91 12.20
C SER A 286 37.94 -12.90 13.38
N ILE A 287 37.48 -12.47 14.56
CA ILE A 287 38.25 -12.52 15.80
C ILE A 287 38.60 -13.99 16.15
N MET A 288 37.64 -14.89 16.00
CA MET A 288 37.83 -16.31 16.29
C MET A 288 38.88 -16.92 15.37
N VAL A 289 38.85 -16.61 14.08
CA VAL A 289 39.88 -17.10 13.11
C VAL A 289 41.26 -16.54 13.45
N VAL A 290 41.37 -15.27 13.77
CA VAL A 290 42.64 -14.63 14.10
C VAL A 290 43.21 -15.13 15.44
N SER A 291 42.38 -15.34 16.45
CA SER A 291 42.84 -15.77 17.78
C SER A 291 43.08 -17.30 17.86
N ALA A 292 42.21 -18.11 17.28
CA ALA A 292 42.30 -19.58 17.33
C ALA A 292 43.17 -20.16 16.20
N GLY A 293 43.32 -19.45 15.08
CA GLY A 293 44.06 -19.93 13.89
C GLY A 293 45.48 -20.35 14.17
N PRO A 294 46.34 -19.55 14.85
CA PRO A 294 47.70 -19.94 15.15
C PRO A 294 47.80 -21.18 16.04
N GLY A 295 46.91 -21.29 17.05
CA GLY A 295 46.83 -22.44 17.94
C GLY A 295 46.45 -23.73 17.21
N MET A 296 45.48 -23.65 16.32
CA MET A 296 45.02 -24.78 15.52
C MET A 296 46.10 -25.26 14.52
N LEU A 297 46.83 -24.33 13.92
CA LEU A 297 47.99 -24.68 13.05
C LEU A 297 49.11 -25.35 13.80
N MET A 298 49.46 -24.94 15.04
CA MET A 298 50.42 -25.60 15.89
C MET A 298 49.99 -27.03 16.25
N LEU A 299 48.73 -27.21 16.58
CA LEU A 299 48.15 -28.51 16.93
C LEU A 299 48.19 -29.50 15.74
N PHE A 300 47.81 -29.04 14.54
CA PHE A 300 47.95 -29.86 13.32
C PHE A 300 49.41 -30.22 12.98
N ARG A 301 50.38 -29.32 13.20
CA ARG A 301 51.78 -29.61 13.00
C ARG A 301 52.31 -30.67 13.98
N GLN A 302 51.93 -30.60 15.26
CA GLN A 302 52.31 -31.59 16.26
C GLN A 302 51.71 -32.98 16.00
N LEU A 303 50.42 -33.04 15.64
CA LEU A 303 49.74 -34.27 15.26
C LEU A 303 50.38 -34.92 14.00
N GLY A 304 50.74 -34.11 13.01
CA GLY A 304 51.41 -34.58 11.80
C GLY A 304 52.82 -35.15 12.07
N ALA A 305 53.56 -34.58 13.03
CA ALA A 305 54.86 -35.10 13.46
C ALA A 305 54.72 -36.45 14.14
N ILE A 306 53.75 -36.62 15.05
CA ILE A 306 53.50 -37.91 15.75
C ILE A 306 53.09 -39.02 14.78
N THR A 307 52.31 -38.70 13.74
CA THR A 307 51.84 -39.68 12.74
C THR A 307 52.99 -40.13 11.81
N ASN A 308 54.00 -39.29 11.59
CA ASN A 308 55.20 -39.64 10.80
C ASN A 308 56.18 -40.47 11.57
N ASP A 309 56.33 -40.30 12.89
CA ASP A 309 57.23 -41.14 13.75
C ASP A 309 56.67 -42.54 14.02
N MET A 310 55.38 -42.79 13.73
CA MET A 310 54.77 -44.13 13.86
C MET A 310 54.80 -44.97 12.57
N LYS A 311 55.38 -44.48 11.49
CA LYS A 311 55.63 -45.25 10.24
C LYS A 311 57.11 -45.61 10.08
#